data_85eefd16d3c91e6ab7555eea70eb4caf
#
_entry.id   85eefd16d3c91e6ab7555eea70eb4caf
#
_cell.length_a   1.000
_cell.length_b   1.000
_cell.length_c   1.000
_cell.angle_alpha   90.00
_cell.angle_beta   90.00
_cell.angle_gamma   90.00
#
_symmetry.space_group_name_H-M   'P 1'
#
loop_
_entity.id
_entity.type
_entity.pdbx_description
1 polymer ?
#
loop_
_entity_poly.entity_id
_entity_poly.type
_entity_poly.pdbx_seq_one_letter_code
_entity_poly.pdbx_strand_id
1 'polypeptide(L)'
;MRTTNGVCKYCGQMRIVQVSEDKEYTQEDLDRIAESECDCDIASMMRKRNEAYGNLEGMLDERFPDDSIDEKEKHIKKLLLAAGKEMSQMYIDAIGLTSGKEKFNLSLTQKLTFKLKITNTETEVQEA
;
A
#
# COMPACT_ATOMS: atom_id res chain seq x y z
N MET A 1 -1.60 30.45 10.95
CA MET A 1 -1.04 29.13 11.30
C MET A 1 -0.04 29.24 12.42
N ARG A 2 -0.11 28.34 13.36
CA ARG A 2 0.88 28.25 14.45
C ARG A 2 1.94 27.21 14.12
N THR A 3 3.10 27.35 14.72
CA THR A 3 4.17 26.36 14.62
C THR A 3 4.30 25.60 15.93
N THR A 4 4.63 24.32 15.83
CA THR A 4 4.90 23.46 16.98
C THR A 4 5.94 22.42 16.57
N ASN A 5 6.26 21.49 17.45
CA ASN A 5 7.30 20.51 17.20
C ASN A 5 6.71 19.08 17.10
N GLY A 6 7.21 18.33 16.14
CA GLY A 6 6.97 16.91 16.01
C GLY A 6 8.29 16.16 15.81
N VAL A 7 8.27 14.86 16.04
CA VAL A 7 9.46 13.99 15.93
C VAL A 7 9.19 12.91 14.90
N CYS A 8 10.11 12.76 13.94
CA CYS A 8 10.06 11.66 12.99
C CYS A 8 10.42 10.35 13.71
N LYS A 9 9.51 9.38 13.70
CA LYS A 9 9.73 8.08 14.37
C LYS A 9 10.84 7.24 13.75
N TYR A 10 11.21 7.53 12.51
CA TYR A 10 12.23 6.75 11.79
C TYR A 10 13.65 7.22 12.07
N CYS A 11 13.87 8.53 12.20
CA CYS A 11 15.21 9.08 12.45
C CYS A 11 15.34 9.79 13.80
N GLY A 12 14.23 10.01 14.51
CA GLY A 12 14.24 10.67 15.82
C GLY A 12 14.49 12.17 15.79
N GLN A 13 14.57 12.78 14.61
CA GLN A 13 14.79 14.22 14.51
C GLN A 13 13.52 15.01 14.81
N MET A 14 13.68 16.06 15.62
CA MET A 14 12.63 17.02 15.88
C MET A 14 12.51 17.98 14.68
N ARG A 15 11.27 18.23 14.27
CA ARG A 15 10.97 19.18 13.20
C ARG A 15 9.92 20.17 13.63
N ILE A 16 10.03 21.40 13.13
CA ILE A 16 8.99 22.40 13.30
C ILE A 16 7.92 22.12 12.26
N VAL A 17 6.67 21.94 12.71
CA VAL A 17 5.54 21.68 11.82
C VAL A 17 4.54 22.82 11.93
N GLN A 18 3.90 23.16 10.80
CA GLN A 18 2.84 24.17 10.74
C GLN A 18 1.49 23.49 10.87
N VAL A 19 0.67 23.99 11.78
CA VAL A 19 -0.65 23.43 12.05
C VAL A 19 -1.70 24.52 12.09
N SER A 20 -2.96 24.13 11.87
CA SER A 20 -4.09 25.06 11.96
C SER A 20 -4.29 25.52 13.40
N GLU A 21 -4.60 26.81 13.59
CA GLU A 21 -4.90 27.38 14.91
C GLU A 21 -6.24 26.90 15.46
N ASP A 22 -7.13 26.43 14.59
CA ASP A 22 -8.50 26.05 14.93
C ASP A 22 -8.64 24.60 15.39
N LYS A 23 -7.57 23.81 15.32
CA LYS A 23 -7.58 22.41 15.65
C LYS A 23 -6.64 22.09 16.79
N GLU A 24 -7.03 21.12 17.61
CA GLU A 24 -6.16 20.53 18.60
C GLU A 24 -5.48 19.31 18.02
N TYR A 25 -4.18 19.19 18.30
CA TYR A 25 -3.34 18.09 17.81
C TYR A 25 -2.72 17.36 19.01
N THR A 26 -2.79 16.05 18.99
CA THR A 26 -2.04 15.23 19.96
C THR A 26 -0.57 15.20 19.55
N GLN A 27 0.31 14.80 20.46
CA GLN A 27 1.72 14.65 20.10
C GLN A 27 1.90 13.60 18.99
N GLU A 28 1.09 12.55 18.98
CA GLU A 28 1.08 11.55 17.93
C GLU A 28 0.74 12.16 16.56
N ASP A 29 -0.25 13.05 16.51
CA ASP A 29 -0.60 13.76 15.27
C ASP A 29 0.56 14.63 14.77
N LEU A 30 1.23 15.36 15.69
CA LEU A 30 2.38 16.20 15.36
C LEU A 30 3.56 15.39 14.86
N ASP A 31 3.83 14.26 15.48
CA ASP A 31 4.90 13.34 15.08
C ASP A 31 4.62 12.75 13.71
N ARG A 32 3.36 12.44 13.41
CA ARG A 32 2.94 11.95 12.09
C ARG A 32 3.16 12.99 10.99
N ILE A 33 2.86 14.26 11.28
CA ILE A 33 3.12 15.36 10.35
C ILE A 33 4.63 15.52 10.13
N ALA A 34 5.42 15.51 11.20
CA ALA A 34 6.88 15.59 11.12
C ALA A 34 7.47 14.46 10.27
N GLU A 35 6.97 13.24 10.48
CA GLU A 35 7.35 12.05 9.71
C GLU A 35 7.02 12.22 8.22
N SER A 36 5.84 12.77 7.89
CA SER A 36 5.41 12.96 6.51
C SER A 36 6.26 14.00 5.76
N GLU A 37 6.90 14.93 6.48
CA GLU A 37 7.73 15.99 5.92
C GLU A 37 9.23 15.71 6.05
N CYS A 38 9.62 14.67 6.77
CA CYS A 38 11.02 14.36 7.02
C CYS A 38 11.73 13.82 5.77
N ASP A 39 12.97 14.28 5.55
CA ASP A 39 13.80 13.88 4.41
C ASP A 39 14.68 12.67 4.70
N CYS A 40 14.57 12.04 5.87
CA CYS A 40 15.37 10.86 6.15
C CYS A 40 15.03 9.71 5.19
N ASP A 41 16.00 8.85 4.92
CA ASP A 41 15.88 7.78 3.93
C ASP A 41 14.69 6.85 4.20
N ILE A 42 14.48 6.49 5.47
CA ILE A 42 13.40 5.58 5.84
C ILE A 42 12.03 6.25 5.66
N ALA A 43 11.86 7.48 6.13
CA ALA A 43 10.60 8.20 5.97
C ALA A 43 10.27 8.42 4.49
N SER A 44 11.27 8.77 3.68
CA SER A 44 11.11 8.92 2.23
C SER A 44 10.68 7.61 1.57
N MET A 45 11.32 6.51 1.94
CA MET A 45 10.96 5.17 1.43
C MET A 45 9.54 4.78 1.83
N MET A 46 9.14 5.03 3.07
CA MET A 46 7.80 4.71 3.55
C MET A 46 6.72 5.52 2.83
N ARG A 47 6.98 6.81 2.54
CA ARG A 47 6.07 7.62 1.73
C ARG A 47 5.89 7.04 0.34
N LYS A 48 6.97 6.60 -0.30
CA LYS A 48 6.92 5.97 -1.63
C LYS A 48 6.13 4.66 -1.60
N ARG A 49 6.28 3.87 -0.54
CA ARG A 49 5.52 2.63 -0.35
C ARG A 49 4.03 2.90 -0.17
N ASN A 50 3.68 3.92 0.61
CA ASN A 50 2.29 4.32 0.81
C ASN A 50 1.67 4.86 -0.49
N GLU A 51 2.43 5.63 -1.26
CA GLU A 51 2.01 6.10 -2.59
C GLU A 51 1.79 4.92 -3.54
N ALA A 52 2.69 3.96 -3.54
CA ALA A 52 2.57 2.74 -4.34
C ALA A 52 1.29 1.97 -3.98
N TYR A 53 0.96 1.87 -2.68
CA TYR A 53 -0.28 1.23 -2.24
C TYR A 53 -1.52 1.97 -2.74
N GLY A 54 -1.52 3.31 -2.70
CA GLY A 54 -2.61 4.10 -3.27
C GLY A 54 -2.78 3.87 -4.77
N ASN A 55 -1.67 3.75 -5.50
CA ASN A 55 -1.69 3.43 -6.92
C ASN A 55 -2.22 2.01 -7.18
N LEU A 56 -1.90 1.06 -6.30
CA LEU A 56 -2.44 -0.29 -6.37
C LEU A 56 -3.96 -0.30 -6.18
N GLU A 57 -4.48 0.46 -5.22
CA GLU A 57 -5.92 0.59 -5.02
C GLU A 57 -6.61 1.07 -6.30
N GLY A 58 -6.07 2.10 -6.95
CA GLY A 58 -6.58 2.63 -8.21
C GLY A 58 -6.53 1.60 -9.33
N MET A 59 -5.43 0.88 -9.45
CA MET A 59 -5.26 -0.17 -10.46
C MET A 59 -6.26 -1.31 -10.26
N LEU A 60 -6.47 -1.74 -9.02
CA LEU A 60 -7.42 -2.80 -8.70
C LEU A 60 -8.88 -2.35 -8.88
N ASP A 61 -9.18 -1.08 -8.60
CA ASP A 61 -10.50 -0.53 -8.86
C ASP A 61 -10.83 -0.50 -10.36
N GLU A 62 -9.84 -0.24 -11.22
CA GLU A 62 -10.00 -0.30 -12.66
C GLU A 62 -10.15 -1.74 -13.17
N ARG A 63 -9.35 -2.66 -12.63
CA ARG A 63 -9.36 -4.07 -13.05
C ARG A 63 -10.56 -4.84 -12.53
N PHE A 64 -11.00 -4.51 -11.29
CA PHE A 64 -12.12 -5.14 -10.60
C PHE A 64 -13.12 -4.06 -10.13
N PRO A 65 -13.90 -3.44 -11.04
CA PRO A 65 -14.89 -2.44 -10.63
C PRO A 65 -15.96 -3.05 -9.74
N ASP A 66 -16.23 -2.42 -8.59
CA ASP A 66 -17.13 -2.97 -7.57
C ASP A 66 -18.55 -3.25 -8.06
N ASP A 67 -19.01 -2.53 -9.04
CA ASP A 67 -20.37 -2.64 -9.59
C ASP A 67 -20.53 -3.67 -10.72
N SER A 68 -19.42 -4.25 -11.19
CA SER A 68 -19.44 -5.17 -12.33
C SER A 68 -18.73 -6.52 -12.09
N ILE A 69 -18.31 -6.78 -10.86
CA ILE A 69 -17.62 -8.02 -10.50
C ILE A 69 -18.51 -8.95 -9.67
N ASP A 70 -18.26 -10.26 -9.77
CA ASP A 70 -18.96 -11.26 -8.96
C ASP A 70 -18.33 -11.39 -7.56
N GLU A 71 -18.90 -12.23 -6.71
CA GLU A 71 -18.43 -12.45 -5.34
C GLU A 71 -16.99 -12.98 -5.31
N LYS A 72 -16.64 -13.87 -6.24
CA LYS A 72 -15.29 -14.44 -6.35
C LYS A 72 -14.26 -13.36 -6.63
N GLU A 73 -14.54 -12.47 -7.57
CA GLU A 73 -13.65 -11.36 -7.92
C GLU A 73 -13.53 -10.35 -6.80
N LYS A 74 -14.60 -10.10 -6.04
CA LYS A 74 -14.55 -9.26 -4.84
C LYS A 74 -13.61 -9.81 -3.79
N HIS A 75 -13.63 -11.12 -3.55
CA HIS A 75 -12.72 -11.75 -2.61
C HIS A 75 -11.27 -11.69 -3.09
N ILE A 76 -11.02 -11.90 -4.38
CA ILE A 76 -9.69 -11.77 -4.96
C ILE A 76 -9.16 -10.36 -4.79
N LYS A 77 -9.96 -9.35 -5.13
CA LYS A 77 -9.60 -7.94 -4.95
C LYS A 77 -9.24 -7.64 -3.49
N LYS A 78 -10.07 -8.10 -2.55
CA LYS A 78 -9.85 -7.92 -1.11
C LYS A 78 -8.52 -8.54 -0.66
N LEU A 79 -8.22 -9.76 -1.10
CA LEU A 79 -6.98 -10.44 -0.75
C LEU A 79 -5.76 -9.74 -1.35
N LEU A 80 -5.85 -9.25 -2.60
CA LEU A 80 -4.77 -8.51 -3.24
C LEU A 80 -4.51 -7.18 -2.52
N LEU A 81 -5.56 -6.46 -2.10
CA LEU A 81 -5.41 -5.23 -1.33
C LEU A 81 -4.78 -5.49 0.03
N ALA A 82 -5.22 -6.52 0.74
CA ALA A 82 -4.65 -6.89 2.04
C ALA A 82 -3.17 -7.24 1.92
N ALA A 83 -2.81 -8.02 0.91
CA ALA A 83 -1.42 -8.38 0.63
C ALA A 83 -0.58 -7.17 0.24
N GLY A 84 -1.12 -6.27 -0.58
CA GLY A 84 -0.45 -5.02 -0.96
C GLY A 84 -0.14 -4.14 0.24
N LYS A 85 -1.05 -4.07 1.20
CA LYS A 85 -0.82 -3.35 2.45
C LYS A 85 0.32 -3.95 3.25
N GLU A 86 0.37 -5.29 3.39
CA GLU A 86 1.47 -5.97 4.07
C GLU A 86 2.80 -5.75 3.35
N MET A 87 2.80 -5.70 2.00
CA MET A 87 3.99 -5.38 1.22
C MET A 87 4.45 -3.94 1.44
N SER A 88 3.51 -2.99 1.54
CA SER A 88 3.84 -1.59 1.81
C SER A 88 4.43 -1.40 3.20
N GLN A 89 4.13 -2.29 4.14
CA GLN A 89 4.65 -2.31 5.50
C GLN A 89 5.90 -3.18 5.67
N MET A 90 6.43 -3.72 4.59
CA MET A 90 7.67 -4.51 4.54
C MET A 90 7.60 -5.92 5.15
N TYR A 91 6.39 -6.46 5.36
CA TYR A 91 6.26 -7.82 5.91
C TYR A 91 6.41 -8.92 4.86
N ILE A 92 5.96 -8.66 3.64
CA ILE A 92 6.08 -9.60 2.51
C ILE A 92 6.44 -8.84 1.23
N ASP A 93 7.01 -9.53 0.26
CA ASP A 93 7.41 -8.93 -1.02
C ASP A 93 6.52 -9.33 -2.19
N ALA A 94 5.89 -10.49 -2.09
CA ALA A 94 5.05 -11.01 -3.18
C ALA A 94 4.07 -12.04 -2.67
N ILE A 95 2.96 -12.21 -3.37
CA ILE A 95 2.01 -13.31 -3.16
C ILE A 95 1.52 -13.87 -4.49
N GLY A 96 1.06 -15.12 -4.45
CA GLY A 96 0.35 -15.73 -5.55
C GLY A 96 -1.01 -16.24 -5.09
N LEU A 97 -2.04 -15.98 -5.88
CA LEU A 97 -3.39 -16.49 -5.67
C LEU A 97 -3.81 -17.27 -6.89
N THR A 98 -4.42 -18.41 -6.68
CA THR A 98 -4.97 -19.22 -7.78
C THR A 98 -6.47 -19.38 -7.59
N SER A 99 -7.21 -19.11 -8.64
CA SER A 99 -8.66 -19.26 -8.66
C SER A 99 -9.08 -19.91 -9.97
N GLY A 100 -9.46 -21.19 -9.93
CA GLY A 100 -9.75 -21.94 -11.14
C GLY A 100 -8.52 -22.00 -12.05
N LYS A 101 -8.67 -21.50 -13.28
CA LYS A 101 -7.59 -21.47 -14.26
C LYS A 101 -6.77 -20.19 -14.22
N GLU A 102 -7.15 -19.22 -13.41
CA GLU A 102 -6.48 -17.94 -13.30
C GLU A 102 -5.50 -17.93 -12.14
N LYS A 103 -4.35 -17.34 -12.37
CA LYS A 103 -3.33 -17.13 -11.35
C LYS A 103 -2.98 -15.66 -11.28
N PHE A 104 -3.05 -15.12 -10.08
CA PHE A 104 -2.75 -13.71 -9.79
C PHE A 104 -1.46 -13.66 -9.00
N ASN A 105 -0.44 -13.00 -9.55
CA ASN A 105 0.82 -12.76 -8.86
C ASN A 105 0.99 -11.27 -8.63
N LEU A 106 1.02 -10.87 -7.37
CA LEU A 106 1.25 -9.49 -6.97
C LEU A 106 2.62 -9.37 -6.31
N SER A 107 3.42 -8.42 -6.74
CA SER A 107 4.74 -8.17 -6.17
C SER A 107 5.01 -6.67 -6.11
N LEU A 108 5.84 -6.28 -5.14
CA LEU A 108 6.37 -4.92 -5.05
C LEU A 108 7.79 -4.94 -5.63
N THR A 109 8.02 -4.15 -6.67
CA THR A 109 9.30 -4.10 -7.36
C THR A 109 10.32 -3.27 -6.58
N GLN A 110 11.60 -3.36 -6.95
CA GLN A 110 12.66 -2.54 -6.36
C GLN A 110 12.45 -1.05 -6.58
N LYS A 111 11.71 -0.67 -7.61
CA LYS A 111 11.35 0.71 -7.89
C LYS A 111 10.16 1.20 -7.05
N LEU A 112 9.67 0.37 -6.14
CA LEU A 112 8.50 0.63 -5.30
C LEU A 112 7.23 0.87 -6.12
N THR A 113 7.01 0.01 -7.10
CA THR A 113 5.78 -0.08 -7.88
C THR A 113 5.19 -1.47 -7.72
N PHE A 114 3.87 -1.58 -7.69
CA PHE A 114 3.21 -2.87 -7.67
C PHE A 114 3.08 -3.44 -9.09
N LYS A 115 3.40 -4.71 -9.23
CA LYS A 115 3.24 -5.46 -10.47
C LYS A 115 2.23 -6.57 -10.25
N LEU A 116 1.12 -6.52 -10.98
CA LEU A 116 0.12 -7.58 -10.99
C LEU A 116 0.23 -8.35 -12.30
N LYS A 117 0.51 -9.64 -12.20
CA LYS A 117 0.52 -10.54 -13.35
C LYS A 117 -0.64 -11.50 -13.23
N ILE A 118 -1.53 -11.47 -14.21
CA ILE A 118 -2.66 -12.39 -14.31
C ILE A 118 -2.35 -13.39 -15.41
N THR A 119 -2.31 -14.66 -15.07
CA THR A 119 -2.03 -15.73 -15.99
C THR A 119 -3.24 -16.65 -16.07
N ASN A 120 -3.69 -16.94 -17.27
CA ASN A 120 -4.73 -17.92 -17.49
C ASN A 120 -4.05 -19.19 -18.01
N THR A 121 -3.87 -20.17 -17.13
CA THR A 121 -3.23 -21.43 -17.49
C THR A 121 -4.29 -22.45 -17.83
N GLU A 122 -4.47 -22.71 -19.13
CA GLU A 122 -5.12 -23.91 -19.59
C GLU A 122 -4.09 -25.04 -19.60
N THR A 123 -3.96 -25.71 -18.48
CA THR A 123 -3.18 -26.94 -18.44
C THR A 123 -4.16 -28.10 -18.47
N GLU A 124 -4.15 -28.89 -19.51
CA GLU A 124 -4.85 -30.15 -19.51
C GLU A 124 -4.09 -31.14 -18.64
N VAL A 125 -4.56 -31.33 -17.43
CA VAL A 125 -4.10 -32.43 -16.58
C VAL A 125 -5.20 -33.47 -16.59
N GLN A 126 -4.89 -34.64 -17.12
CA GLN A 126 -5.80 -35.79 -17.02
C GLN A 126 -5.51 -36.49 -15.72
N GLU A 127 -6.48 -36.46 -14.78
CA GLU A 127 -6.48 -37.30 -13.63
C GLU A 127 -7.33 -38.53 -13.94
N ALA A 128 -6.75 -39.67 -13.79
CA ALA A 128 -7.48 -40.92 -13.91
C ALA A 128 -7.91 -41.47 -12.54
#